data_05d83cb83eec48c09a3bc16afddbe4e4
#
_entry.id   05d83cb83eec48c09a3bc16afddbe4e4
#
_cell.length_a   1.000
_cell.length_b   1.000
_cell.length_c   1.000
_cell.angle_alpha   90.00
_cell.angle_beta   90.00
_cell.angle_gamma   90.00
#
_symmetry.space_group_name_H-M   'P 1'
#
loop_
_entity.id
_entity.type
_entity.pdbx_description
1 polymer ?
#
loop_
_entity_poly.entity_id
_entity_poly.type
_entity_poly.pdbx_seq_one_letter_code
_entity_poly.pdbx_strand_id
1 'polypeptide(L)'
;FSLPYNNPVMKYRMYDYTLNEVSVGGDYRNESLPIVVQMGDGFRYGFVDVNSFINKRKSSMWGKASYRNGIQKNVKWNETSDYLLLYPYVMGDTLGGDFKSERYYFGGGYTAESGRFIWGVDASYSATLGYRQVDPRPRNVTGELDFTLGAALTEVGYYRVGLSVNAFKYKQKNDIKFYNEQGNVTLYHFTGMGMDYY
;
A
#
# COMPACT_ATOMS: atom_id res chain seq x y z
N PHE A 1 14.38 3.95 -11.44
CA PHE A 1 15.56 4.21 -10.54
C PHE A 1 15.30 3.89 -9.06
N SER A 2 14.18 3.26 -8.68
CA SER A 2 13.86 2.92 -7.28
C SER A 2 14.45 1.59 -6.80
N LEU A 3 14.84 0.68 -7.69
CA LEU A 3 15.33 -0.66 -7.36
C LEU A 3 16.53 -0.70 -6.40
N PRO A 4 17.57 0.14 -6.52
CA PRO A 4 18.69 0.12 -5.59
C PRO A 4 18.30 0.49 -4.16
N TYR A 5 17.28 1.35 -3.98
CA TYR A 5 16.84 1.80 -2.66
C TYR A 5 16.00 0.77 -1.90
N ASN A 6 15.52 -0.28 -2.58
CA ASN A 6 14.81 -1.38 -1.93
C ASN A 6 15.77 -2.32 -1.18
N ASN A 7 17.07 -2.26 -1.47
CA ASN A 7 18.05 -3.02 -0.70
C ASN A 7 18.32 -2.33 0.65
N PRO A 8 18.01 -2.96 1.79
CA PRO A 8 18.18 -2.37 3.12
C PRO A 8 19.62 -1.93 3.42
N VAL A 9 20.62 -2.56 2.81
CA VAL A 9 22.03 -2.18 3.02
C VAL A 9 22.36 -0.80 2.44
N MET A 10 21.58 -0.29 1.48
CA MET A 10 21.75 1.04 0.93
C MET A 10 21.36 2.15 1.93
N LYS A 11 20.58 1.79 2.95
CA LYS A 11 20.23 2.69 4.06
C LYS A 11 21.29 2.74 5.15
N TYR A 12 22.36 1.95 5.05
CA TYR A 12 23.50 2.01 5.97
C TYR A 12 24.17 3.37 5.86
N ARG A 13 24.18 4.12 6.97
CA ARG A 13 24.68 5.50 7.02
C ARG A 13 24.10 6.43 5.96
N MET A 14 22.81 6.26 5.64
CA MET A 14 22.11 7.15 4.71
C MET A 14 22.09 8.60 5.18
N TYR A 15 21.98 8.78 6.50
CA TYR A 15 22.12 10.08 7.16
C TYR A 15 23.19 9.99 8.25
N ASP A 16 23.95 11.05 8.44
CA ASP A 16 24.99 11.14 9.49
C ASP A 16 24.42 11.48 10.87
N TYR A 17 23.11 11.68 10.97
CA TYR A 17 22.40 12.10 12.17
C TYR A 17 21.17 11.22 12.42
N THR A 18 20.65 11.31 13.63
CA THR A 18 19.33 10.73 13.97
C THR A 18 18.24 11.72 13.58
N LEU A 19 17.24 11.25 12.84
CA LEU A 19 16.12 12.05 12.36
C LEU A 19 14.82 11.42 12.84
N ASN A 20 13.95 12.25 13.42
CA ASN A 20 12.55 11.89 13.63
C ASN A 20 11.69 12.97 12.97
N GLU A 21 10.73 12.51 12.18
CA GLU A 21 9.84 13.39 11.43
C GLU A 21 8.40 12.93 11.66
N VAL A 22 7.53 13.91 11.88
CA VAL A 22 6.07 13.71 11.95
C VAL A 22 5.46 14.65 10.94
N SER A 23 4.67 14.09 10.02
CA SER A 23 3.97 14.83 8.98
C SER A 23 2.47 14.60 9.12
N VAL A 24 1.69 15.66 9.03
CA VAL A 24 0.23 15.63 8.99
C VAL A 24 -0.22 16.39 7.76
N GLY A 25 -1.10 15.79 6.98
CA GLY A 25 -1.55 16.43 5.75
C GLY A 25 -2.87 15.88 5.22
N GLY A 26 -3.28 16.41 4.10
CA GLY A 26 -4.46 15.95 3.39
C GLY A 26 -4.29 16.08 1.89
N ASP A 27 -4.85 15.11 1.17
CA ASP A 27 -4.90 15.08 -0.29
C ASP A 27 -6.35 15.27 -0.74
N TYR A 28 -6.56 16.13 -1.72
CA TYR A 28 -7.86 16.35 -2.35
C TYR A 28 -7.72 16.36 -3.86
N ARG A 29 -8.62 15.65 -4.52
CA ARG A 29 -8.76 15.66 -5.99
C ARG A 29 -10.23 15.62 -6.36
N ASN A 30 -10.59 16.34 -7.40
CA ASN A 30 -11.92 16.32 -8.00
C ASN A 30 -11.80 16.45 -9.52
N GLU A 31 -12.43 15.56 -10.26
CA GLU A 31 -12.37 15.50 -11.72
C GLU A 31 -13.79 15.55 -12.29
N SER A 32 -14.00 16.39 -13.29
CA SER A 32 -15.29 16.49 -13.98
C SER A 32 -15.56 15.26 -14.87
N LEU A 33 -14.50 14.65 -15.42
CA LEU A 33 -14.56 13.49 -16.31
C LEU A 33 -13.45 12.51 -15.92
N PRO A 34 -13.74 11.50 -15.09
CA PRO A 34 -12.75 10.51 -14.71
C PRO A 34 -12.39 9.63 -15.91
N ILE A 35 -11.10 9.41 -16.12
CA ILE A 35 -10.59 8.49 -17.16
C ILE A 35 -10.93 7.03 -16.80
N VAL A 36 -10.91 6.70 -15.51
CA VAL A 36 -11.21 5.37 -14.98
C VAL A 36 -12.34 5.49 -13.96
N VAL A 37 -13.56 5.24 -14.40
CA VAL A 37 -14.77 5.35 -13.56
C VAL A 37 -14.74 4.41 -12.34
N GLN A 38 -13.98 3.30 -12.43
CA GLN A 38 -13.76 2.35 -11.36
C GLN A 38 -12.89 2.91 -10.22
N MET A 39 -12.22 4.03 -10.46
CA MET A 39 -11.46 4.76 -9.45
C MET A 39 -12.18 6.03 -8.96
N GLY A 40 -13.41 6.23 -9.42
CA GLY A 40 -14.22 7.40 -9.06
C GLY A 40 -13.76 8.70 -9.70
N ASP A 41 -14.44 9.80 -9.36
CA ASP A 41 -14.19 11.13 -9.91
C ASP A 41 -13.43 12.06 -8.94
N GLY A 42 -13.05 11.56 -7.79
CA GLY A 42 -12.26 12.32 -6.85
C GLY A 42 -11.97 11.57 -5.55
N PHE A 43 -11.13 12.19 -4.74
CA PHE A 43 -10.82 11.67 -3.41
C PHE A 43 -10.53 12.81 -2.42
N ARG A 44 -10.70 12.48 -1.16
CA ARG A 44 -10.30 13.31 -0.03
C ARG A 44 -9.72 12.41 1.07
N TYR A 45 -8.45 12.57 1.36
CA TYR A 45 -7.74 11.81 2.39
C TYR A 45 -7.08 12.75 3.38
N GLY A 46 -7.11 12.35 4.66
CA GLY A 46 -6.23 12.87 5.70
C GLY A 46 -5.19 11.81 6.07
N PHE A 47 -3.99 12.22 6.41
CA PHE A 47 -2.93 11.31 6.81
C PHE A 47 -2.05 11.84 7.93
N VAL A 48 -1.46 10.91 8.65
CA VAL A 48 -0.38 11.14 9.61
C VAL A 48 0.73 10.15 9.30
N ASP A 49 1.93 10.65 9.07
CA ASP A 49 3.14 9.87 8.83
C ASP A 49 4.17 10.15 9.92
N VAL A 50 4.77 9.10 10.45
CA VAL A 50 5.89 9.18 11.40
C VAL A 50 7.05 8.39 10.81
N ASN A 51 8.19 9.05 10.64
CA ASN A 51 9.43 8.46 10.16
C ASN A 51 10.51 8.64 11.23
N SER A 52 11.29 7.60 11.46
CA SER A 52 12.44 7.64 12.37
C SER A 52 13.64 7.00 11.70
N PHE A 53 14.78 7.63 11.83
CA PHE A 53 16.05 7.08 11.41
C PHE A 53 17.09 7.32 12.52
N ILE A 54 17.75 6.25 12.94
CA ILE A 54 18.76 6.29 14.01
C ILE A 54 20.06 5.81 13.41
N ASN A 55 21.06 6.69 13.41
CA ASN A 55 22.42 6.34 13.01
C ASN A 55 23.29 6.03 14.22
N LYS A 56 23.98 4.88 14.17
CA LYS A 56 25.00 4.47 15.13
C LYS A 56 26.31 4.20 14.40
N ARG A 57 27.41 4.12 15.15
CA ARG A 57 28.75 3.97 14.58
C ARG A 57 28.90 2.84 13.56
N LYS A 58 28.24 1.69 13.76
CA LYS A 58 28.33 0.50 12.91
C LYS A 58 26.98 -0.05 12.48
N SER A 59 25.91 0.70 12.71
CA SER A 59 24.56 0.26 12.36
C SER A 59 23.64 1.44 12.14
N SER A 60 22.61 1.24 11.34
CA SER A 60 21.50 2.18 11.17
C SER A 60 20.19 1.45 11.35
N MET A 61 19.20 2.14 11.92
CA MET A 61 17.85 1.64 12.15
C MET A 61 16.87 2.66 11.61
N TRP A 62 15.77 2.21 11.08
CA TRP A 62 14.69 3.09 10.64
C TRP A 62 13.34 2.47 10.96
N GLY A 63 12.35 3.34 11.11
CA GLY A 63 10.96 2.95 11.29
C GLY A 63 10.05 3.94 10.61
N LYS A 64 8.93 3.44 10.12
CA LYS A 64 7.84 4.25 9.56
C LYS A 64 6.51 3.73 10.06
N ALA A 65 5.66 4.63 10.50
CA ALA A 65 4.25 4.38 10.75
C ALA A 65 3.41 5.39 9.98
N SER A 66 2.32 4.95 9.37
CA SER A 66 1.41 5.82 8.64
C SER A 66 -0.04 5.41 8.88
N TYR A 67 -0.89 6.40 9.06
CA TYR A 67 -2.33 6.25 9.07
C TYR A 67 -2.93 7.17 8.01
N ARG A 68 -3.77 6.61 7.14
CA ARG A 68 -4.51 7.38 6.14
C ARG A 68 -5.99 7.02 6.23
N ASN A 69 -6.84 8.03 6.26
CA ASN A 69 -8.29 7.87 6.25
C ASN A 69 -8.91 8.79 5.22
N GLY A 70 -9.92 8.30 4.50
CA GLY A 70 -10.60 9.15 3.55
C GLY A 70 -11.68 8.49 2.73
N ILE A 71 -12.08 9.19 1.69
CA ILE A 71 -13.20 8.83 0.83
C ILE A 71 -12.77 9.01 -0.62
N GLN A 72 -13.04 8.01 -1.43
CA GLN A 72 -13.01 8.04 -2.88
C GLN A 72 -14.44 8.19 -3.38
N LYS A 73 -14.71 9.19 -4.22
CA LYS A 73 -16.07 9.58 -4.61
C LYS A 73 -16.51 8.91 -5.90
N ASN A 74 -17.80 8.59 -5.97
CA ASN A 74 -18.48 8.13 -7.18
C ASN A 74 -17.78 6.93 -7.85
N VAL A 75 -17.30 5.98 -7.09
CA VAL A 75 -16.71 4.73 -7.58
C VAL A 75 -17.81 3.88 -8.19
N LYS A 76 -17.69 3.48 -9.46
CA LYS A 76 -18.64 2.64 -10.19
C LYS A 76 -17.91 1.43 -10.78
N TRP A 77 -18.62 0.34 -10.99
CA TRP A 77 -18.08 -0.88 -11.58
C TRP A 77 -16.88 -1.46 -10.84
N ASN A 78 -16.77 -1.17 -9.55
CA ASN A 78 -15.70 -1.65 -8.70
C ASN A 78 -16.13 -1.76 -7.25
N GLU A 79 -16.06 -2.98 -6.71
CA GLU A 79 -16.32 -3.30 -5.30
C GLU A 79 -15.04 -3.64 -4.54
N THR A 80 -13.86 -3.46 -5.15
CA THR A 80 -12.56 -3.80 -4.56
C THR A 80 -11.80 -2.56 -4.10
N SER A 81 -10.90 -2.73 -3.14
CA SER A 81 -10.00 -1.63 -2.70
C SER A 81 -8.86 -1.38 -3.68
N ASP A 82 -8.36 -2.43 -4.32
CA ASP A 82 -7.15 -2.38 -5.15
C ASP A 82 -7.45 -2.79 -6.60
N TYR A 83 -8.30 -1.97 -7.26
CA TYR A 83 -8.79 -2.23 -8.61
C TYR A 83 -7.68 -2.56 -9.61
N LEU A 84 -6.63 -1.74 -9.68
CA LEU A 84 -5.55 -1.91 -10.66
C LEU A 84 -4.74 -3.19 -10.44
N LEU A 85 -4.68 -3.67 -9.19
CA LEU A 85 -3.97 -4.90 -8.86
C LEU A 85 -4.79 -6.15 -9.20
N LEU A 86 -6.11 -6.07 -9.03
CA LEU A 86 -7.00 -7.21 -9.17
C LEU A 86 -7.62 -7.31 -10.57
N TYR A 87 -7.67 -6.20 -11.32
CA TYR A 87 -8.21 -6.22 -12.69
C TYR A 87 -7.52 -7.28 -13.55
N PRO A 88 -8.27 -8.08 -14.31
CA PRO A 88 -9.69 -7.94 -14.63
C PRO A 88 -10.66 -8.72 -13.73
N TYR A 89 -10.17 -9.38 -12.69
CA TYR A 89 -10.99 -10.25 -11.81
C TYR A 89 -11.62 -9.44 -10.68
N VAL A 90 -12.57 -8.60 -11.00
CA VAL A 90 -13.24 -7.69 -10.04
C VAL A 90 -14.74 -7.86 -10.06
N MET A 91 -15.40 -7.50 -8.98
CA MET A 91 -16.84 -7.36 -8.90
C MET A 91 -17.21 -5.88 -8.99
N GLY A 92 -18.38 -5.58 -9.57
CA GLY A 92 -18.85 -4.22 -9.67
C GLY A 92 -20.34 -4.12 -9.92
N ASP A 93 -20.90 -2.97 -9.57
CA ASP A 93 -22.29 -2.60 -9.86
C ASP A 93 -22.35 -1.30 -10.67
N THR A 94 -23.54 -0.99 -11.18
CA THR A 94 -23.81 0.20 -11.99
C THR A 94 -24.11 1.44 -11.15
N LEU A 95 -24.59 1.26 -9.90
CA LEU A 95 -25.00 2.35 -9.03
C LEU A 95 -23.80 3.10 -8.51
N GLY A 96 -22.80 2.36 -8.04
CA GLY A 96 -21.61 2.92 -7.46
C GLY A 96 -21.86 3.64 -6.15
N GLY A 97 -20.92 4.50 -5.78
CA GLY A 97 -21.02 5.34 -4.59
C GLY A 97 -19.66 5.70 -4.00
N ASP A 98 -19.72 6.41 -2.89
CA ASP A 98 -18.54 6.82 -2.16
C ASP A 98 -17.90 5.64 -1.41
N PHE A 99 -16.62 5.40 -1.67
CA PHE A 99 -15.86 4.34 -1.07
C PHE A 99 -14.96 4.91 0.02
N LYS A 100 -15.22 4.51 1.27
CA LYS A 100 -14.43 4.91 2.43
C LYS A 100 -13.28 3.95 2.65
N SER A 101 -12.12 4.47 3.05
CA SER A 101 -10.95 3.63 3.34
C SER A 101 -10.16 4.13 4.52
N GLU A 102 -9.63 3.17 5.27
CA GLU A 102 -8.67 3.38 6.35
C GLU A 102 -7.47 2.49 6.09
N ARG A 103 -6.29 3.08 6.02
CA ARG A 103 -5.04 2.35 5.80
C ARG A 103 -4.07 2.59 6.94
N TYR A 104 -3.56 1.51 7.46
CA TYR A 104 -2.48 1.46 8.45
C TYR A 104 -1.24 0.89 7.80
N TYR A 105 -0.12 1.51 8.01
CA TYR A 105 1.17 1.04 7.53
C TYR A 105 2.18 1.09 8.67
N PHE A 106 2.93 0.03 8.83
CA PHE A 106 4.07 -0.07 9.73
C PHE A 106 5.23 -0.71 9.00
N GLY A 107 6.39 -0.13 9.12
CA GLY A 107 7.58 -0.67 8.50
C GLY A 107 8.82 -0.27 9.27
N GLY A 108 9.89 -1.01 9.08
CA GLY A 108 11.16 -0.66 9.66
C GLY A 108 12.23 -1.67 9.31
N GLY A 109 13.45 -1.28 9.59
CA GLY A 109 14.57 -2.13 9.27
C GLY A 109 15.80 -1.80 10.07
N TYR A 110 16.77 -2.64 9.87
CA TYR A 110 18.05 -2.58 10.52
C TYR A 110 19.15 -2.94 9.53
N THR A 111 20.26 -2.24 9.61
CA THR A 111 21.46 -2.58 8.86
C THR A 111 22.69 -2.41 9.72
N ALA A 112 23.66 -3.29 9.55
CA ALA A 112 24.91 -3.26 10.30
C ALA A 112 26.09 -3.68 9.45
N GLU A 113 27.25 -3.13 9.78
CA GLU A 113 28.54 -3.48 9.25
C GLU A 113 29.23 -4.53 10.16
N SER A 114 29.72 -5.58 9.55
CA SER A 114 30.50 -6.62 10.20
C SER A 114 31.70 -7.02 9.31
N GLY A 115 32.87 -6.53 9.65
CA GLY A 115 34.07 -6.74 8.85
C GLY A 115 33.98 -6.09 7.48
N ARG A 116 34.03 -6.93 6.42
CA ARG A 116 33.89 -6.48 5.02
C ARG A 116 32.45 -6.53 4.49
N PHE A 117 31.50 -6.93 5.33
CA PHE A 117 30.13 -7.09 4.94
C PHE A 117 29.24 -6.08 5.62
N ILE A 118 28.26 -5.57 4.87
CA ILE A 118 27.09 -4.89 5.41
C ILE A 118 25.92 -5.83 5.16
N TRP A 119 25.13 -6.08 6.18
CA TRP A 119 23.89 -6.84 6.06
C TRP A 119 22.72 -6.00 6.56
N GLY A 120 21.55 -6.26 6.07
CA GLY A 120 20.37 -5.52 6.43
C GLY A 120 19.10 -6.31 6.26
N VAL A 121 18.10 -5.92 7.03
CA VAL A 121 16.73 -6.43 6.97
C VAL A 121 15.76 -5.26 6.96
N ASP A 122 14.72 -5.38 6.16
CA ASP A 122 13.58 -4.45 6.11
C ASP A 122 12.30 -5.29 6.14
N ALA A 123 11.33 -4.87 6.92
CA ALA A 123 10.01 -5.49 6.95
C ALA A 123 8.95 -4.42 7.03
N SER A 124 7.87 -4.58 6.28
CA SER A 124 6.71 -3.71 6.37
C SER A 124 5.40 -4.49 6.27
N TYR A 125 4.40 -3.96 6.92
CA TYR A 125 3.04 -4.46 6.89
C TYR A 125 2.06 -3.32 6.67
N SER A 126 1.12 -3.51 5.74
CA SER A 126 0.03 -2.59 5.48
C SER A 126 -1.30 -3.33 5.61
N ALA A 127 -2.24 -2.72 6.31
CA ALA A 127 -3.61 -3.18 6.40
C ALA A 127 -4.55 -2.09 5.93
N THR A 128 -5.47 -2.43 5.02
CA THR A 128 -6.50 -1.49 4.56
C THR A 128 -7.89 -2.07 4.80
N LEU A 129 -8.76 -1.25 5.38
CA LEU A 129 -10.19 -1.48 5.45
C LEU A 129 -10.86 -0.53 4.46
N GLY A 130 -11.54 -1.09 3.46
CA GLY A 130 -12.34 -0.32 2.50
C GLY A 130 -13.80 -0.74 2.55
N TYR A 131 -14.74 0.20 2.50
CA TYR A 131 -16.16 -0.12 2.55
C TYR A 131 -17.03 0.97 1.90
N ARG A 132 -18.22 0.55 1.46
CA ARG A 132 -19.29 1.44 1.00
C ARG A 132 -20.53 1.24 1.87
N GLN A 133 -21.30 2.30 2.08
CA GLN A 133 -22.51 2.29 2.92
C GLN A 133 -23.81 2.16 2.13
N VAL A 134 -23.74 2.24 0.81
CA VAL A 134 -24.86 2.05 -0.12
C VAL A 134 -24.78 0.65 -0.72
N ASP A 135 -25.93 0.00 -0.91
CA ASP A 135 -26.02 -1.35 -1.48
C ASP A 135 -25.55 -1.39 -2.94
N PRO A 136 -24.84 -2.42 -3.34
CA PRO A 136 -24.25 -3.47 -2.50
C PRO A 136 -23.21 -2.87 -1.58
N ARG A 137 -23.08 -3.40 -0.35
CA ARG A 137 -22.16 -2.87 0.67
C ARG A 137 -20.89 -3.72 0.73
N PRO A 138 -19.92 -3.46 -0.14
CA PRO A 138 -18.63 -4.14 -0.06
C PRO A 138 -17.90 -3.75 1.22
N ARG A 139 -17.26 -4.73 1.82
CA ARG A 139 -16.29 -4.55 2.88
C ARG A 139 -15.04 -5.33 2.52
N ASN A 140 -14.00 -4.60 2.20
CA ASN A 140 -12.70 -5.14 1.81
C ASN A 140 -11.73 -5.03 2.97
N VAL A 141 -11.05 -6.11 3.26
CA VAL A 141 -9.92 -6.11 4.19
C VAL A 141 -8.71 -6.61 3.42
N THR A 142 -7.71 -5.75 3.27
CA THR A 142 -6.45 -6.10 2.61
C THR A 142 -5.32 -6.17 3.62
N GLY A 143 -4.38 -7.04 3.36
CA GLY A 143 -3.12 -7.15 4.11
C GLY A 143 -1.97 -7.36 3.13
N GLU A 144 -0.95 -6.54 3.26
CA GLU A 144 0.29 -6.61 2.48
C GLU A 144 1.46 -6.79 3.44
N LEU A 145 2.28 -7.79 3.20
CA LEU A 145 3.52 -8.03 3.92
C LEU A 145 4.66 -7.97 2.91
N ASP A 146 5.63 -7.14 3.20
CA ASP A 146 6.88 -7.05 2.45
C ASP A 146 8.05 -7.34 3.39
N PHE A 147 8.98 -8.18 2.95
CA PHE A 147 10.15 -8.55 3.72
C PHE A 147 11.37 -8.61 2.80
N THR A 148 12.42 -7.86 3.14
CA THR A 148 13.64 -7.79 2.33
C THR A 148 14.87 -8.08 3.20
N LEU A 149 15.70 -8.99 2.71
CA LEU A 149 17.05 -9.23 3.22
C LEU A 149 18.06 -8.69 2.23
N GLY A 150 19.11 -8.06 2.72
CA GLY A 150 20.19 -7.54 1.88
C GLY A 150 21.56 -7.80 2.48
N ALA A 151 22.54 -7.97 1.61
CA ALA A 151 23.95 -8.01 1.94
C ALA A 151 24.76 -7.24 0.91
N ALA A 152 25.84 -6.60 1.35
CA ALA A 152 26.81 -5.94 0.45
C ALA A 152 28.22 -6.07 0.99
N LEU A 153 29.17 -5.96 0.07
CA LEU A 153 30.60 -5.79 0.42
C LEU A 153 30.85 -4.30 0.66
N THR A 154 31.61 -3.96 1.70
CA THR A 154 31.91 -2.58 2.07
C THR A 154 32.68 -1.85 0.98
N GLU A 155 33.70 -2.51 0.39
CA GLU A 155 34.49 -1.96 -0.71
C GLU A 155 35.07 -3.09 -1.58
N VAL A 156 34.89 -2.95 -2.91
CA VAL A 156 35.59 -3.74 -3.92
C VAL A 156 36.21 -2.74 -4.88
N GLY A 157 37.39 -2.21 -4.54
CA GLY A 157 37.99 -1.08 -5.27
C GLY A 157 37.15 0.18 -5.13
N TYR A 158 36.70 0.74 -6.25
CA TYR A 158 35.83 1.93 -6.32
C TYR A 158 34.33 1.60 -6.28
N TYR A 159 33.96 0.32 -6.17
CA TYR A 159 32.56 -0.12 -6.27
C TYR A 159 32.09 -0.74 -4.97
N ARG A 160 30.80 -0.59 -4.70
CA ARG A 160 30.08 -1.35 -3.69
C ARG A 160 29.13 -2.30 -4.39
N VAL A 161 29.26 -3.60 -4.11
CA VAL A 161 28.42 -4.65 -4.69
C VAL A 161 27.51 -5.19 -3.64
N GLY A 162 26.23 -5.25 -3.92
CA GLY A 162 25.24 -5.79 -2.99
C GLY A 162 24.19 -6.62 -3.70
N LEU A 163 23.59 -7.53 -2.93
CA LEU A 163 22.48 -8.38 -3.33
C LEU A 163 21.35 -8.22 -2.32
N SER A 164 20.10 -8.30 -2.79
CA SER A 164 18.93 -8.37 -1.92
C SER A 164 17.93 -9.39 -2.43
N VAL A 165 17.18 -9.97 -1.51
CA VAL A 165 16.06 -10.87 -1.77
C VAL A 165 14.83 -10.28 -1.09
N ASN A 166 13.76 -10.15 -1.85
CA ASN A 166 12.48 -9.65 -1.38
C ASN A 166 11.42 -10.75 -1.43
N ALA A 167 10.57 -10.81 -0.40
CA ALA A 167 9.40 -11.66 -0.33
C ALA A 167 8.17 -10.77 -0.08
N PHE A 168 7.21 -10.82 -0.99
CA PHE A 168 5.97 -10.05 -0.92
C PHE A 168 4.76 -10.98 -0.82
N LYS A 169 3.82 -10.65 0.07
CA LYS A 169 2.55 -11.35 0.20
C LYS A 169 1.41 -10.35 0.28
N TYR A 170 0.46 -10.49 -0.65
CA TYR A 170 -0.79 -9.75 -0.67
C TYR A 170 -1.96 -10.67 -0.39
N LYS A 171 -2.93 -10.20 0.37
CA LYS A 171 -4.20 -10.88 0.59
C LYS A 171 -5.32 -9.85 0.68
N GLN A 172 -6.39 -10.07 -0.09
CA GLN A 172 -7.64 -9.32 0.03
C GLN A 172 -8.78 -10.29 0.36
N LYS A 173 -9.65 -9.88 1.28
CA LYS A 173 -10.95 -10.48 1.53
C LYS A 173 -12.00 -9.44 1.19
N ASN A 174 -12.91 -9.80 0.28
CA ASN A 174 -14.07 -9.00 -0.09
C ASN A 174 -15.32 -9.69 0.47
N ASP A 175 -16.15 -8.96 1.21
CA ASP A 175 -17.42 -9.38 1.76
C ASP A 175 -18.49 -8.38 1.29
N ILE A 176 -19.50 -8.87 0.55
CA ILE A 176 -20.55 -8.04 -0.02
C ILE A 176 -21.88 -8.41 0.62
N LYS A 177 -22.59 -7.41 1.12
CA LYS A 177 -23.89 -7.60 1.77
C LYS A 177 -24.92 -6.67 1.16
N PHE A 178 -26.13 -7.22 0.94
CA PHE A 178 -27.30 -6.47 0.56
C PHE A 178 -28.21 -6.32 1.78
N TYR A 179 -28.63 -5.10 2.05
CA TYR A 179 -29.53 -4.80 3.18
C TYR A 179 -30.91 -4.34 2.71
N ASN A 180 -31.06 -3.93 1.46
CA ASN A 180 -32.35 -3.55 0.89
C ASN A 180 -32.99 -4.78 0.22
N GLU A 181 -33.98 -5.39 0.87
CA GLU A 181 -34.73 -6.54 0.35
C GLU A 181 -35.58 -6.23 -0.89
N GLN A 182 -35.88 -4.96 -1.16
CA GLN A 182 -36.69 -4.50 -2.30
C GLN A 182 -35.85 -3.97 -3.46
N GLY A 183 -34.55 -3.87 -3.30
CA GLY A 183 -33.63 -3.31 -4.31
C GLY A 183 -33.04 -4.39 -5.21
N ASN A 184 -33.38 -4.38 -6.48
CA ASN A 184 -32.75 -5.23 -7.50
C ASN A 184 -31.43 -4.61 -7.95
N VAL A 185 -30.38 -4.75 -7.15
CA VAL A 185 -29.02 -4.35 -7.56
C VAL A 185 -28.32 -5.56 -8.12
N THR A 186 -27.98 -5.51 -9.39
CA THR A 186 -27.23 -6.57 -10.06
C THR A 186 -25.74 -6.39 -9.79
N LEU A 187 -25.11 -7.43 -9.30
CA LEU A 187 -23.65 -7.49 -9.12
C LEU A 187 -23.05 -8.26 -10.30
N TYR A 188 -22.13 -7.63 -11.00
CA TYR A 188 -21.39 -8.21 -12.12
C TYR A 188 -20.04 -8.75 -11.62
N HIS A 189 -19.72 -9.96 -11.99
CA HIS A 189 -18.43 -10.57 -11.71
C HIS A 189 -17.64 -10.69 -13.02
N PHE A 190 -16.55 -9.94 -13.11
CA PHE A 190 -15.67 -9.95 -14.26
C PHE A 190 -14.64 -11.06 -14.12
N THR A 191 -14.56 -11.94 -15.11
CA THR A 191 -13.71 -13.14 -15.10
C THR A 191 -12.51 -13.05 -16.04
N GLY A 192 -12.24 -11.85 -16.60
CA GLY A 192 -11.17 -11.59 -17.55
C GLY A 192 -11.51 -11.93 -19.00
N MET A 193 -12.38 -12.90 -19.25
CA MET A 193 -12.84 -13.29 -20.60
C MET A 193 -14.36 -13.08 -20.80
N GLY A 194 -15.01 -12.46 -19.84
CA GLY A 194 -16.45 -12.24 -19.84
C GLY A 194 -16.92 -11.72 -18.49
N MET A 195 -18.22 -11.76 -18.28
CA MET A 195 -18.85 -11.44 -17.00
C MET A 195 -19.98 -12.42 -16.70
N ASP A 196 -20.12 -12.78 -15.43
CA ASP A 196 -21.28 -13.40 -14.85
C ASP A 196 -22.04 -12.38 -13.99
N TYR A 197 -23.34 -12.58 -13.78
CA TYR A 197 -24.15 -11.69 -12.93
C TYR A 197 -25.01 -12.53 -11.98
N TYR A 198 -25.22 -11.98 -10.79
CA TYR A 198 -26.05 -12.57 -9.73
C TYR A 198 -27.09 -11.56 -9.24
#